data_fffd8f8ec59987dc26a5b7d8a46cce0b
#
_entry.id   fffd8f8ec59987dc26a5b7d8a46cce0b
#
_cell.length_a   1.000
_cell.length_b   1.000
_cell.length_c   1.000
_cell.angle_alpha   90.00
_cell.angle_beta   90.00
_cell.angle_gamma   90.00
#
_symmetry.space_group_name_H-M   'P 1'
#
loop_
_entity.id
_entity.type
_entity.pdbx_description
1 polymer ?
#
loop_
_entity_poly.entity_id
_entity_poly.type
_entity_poly.pdbx_seq_one_letter_code
_entity_poly.pdbx_strand_id
1 'polypeptide(L)'
;LVMPKDERGGYSLYDINAKLNHRFSEQDRLFISFYKGKDHVYYKYKDEDKFKQTHNWGNILLNTRWNHVFTPQLFSNTTLAYNRYVFDIRQEETSSIQQPDGSTIINGSNNLFHSGISDLSISTDFDYHPLPAHNIKFGAKYIYHQFAPEVQTVNQHNSDNGYPQTNDNYSLNNSHIHAHDFSLYAEDDLILNEHWKINAGLHFSFFNVQKQTYLSLQSRLSISFQATSNIILKSSFSQMSQCTQLLSTASLAMPSDLWVPVTRHIRPMKSFQYAVGVYYTGIKNWEFSIEGYYKDMYNVLEYKDGESFLGSSHNWEDKVEMGKGRSFGVEFMAQKTAGLLTGWINYTLSKSDRQFSTDGINN
;
A
#
# COMPACT_ATOMS: atom_id res chain seq x y z
N LEU A 1 -6.92 -28.14 -12.33
CA LEU A 1 -8.19 -27.73 -12.95
C LEU A 1 -8.29 -28.41 -14.31
N VAL A 2 -9.35 -29.20 -14.53
CA VAL A 2 -9.64 -29.77 -15.87
C VAL A 2 -10.47 -28.71 -16.60
N MET A 3 -9.87 -28.12 -17.63
CA MET A 3 -10.55 -27.14 -18.49
C MET A 3 -11.14 -27.84 -19.71
N PRO A 4 -12.24 -27.33 -20.30
CA PRO A 4 -12.77 -27.77 -21.60
C PRO A 4 -11.69 -27.74 -22.69
N LYS A 5 -11.90 -28.48 -23.81
CA LYS A 5 -10.89 -28.63 -24.87
C LYS A 5 -10.50 -27.29 -25.52
N ASP A 6 -11.44 -26.34 -25.54
CA ASP A 6 -11.30 -25.06 -26.23
C ASP A 6 -10.84 -23.93 -25.30
N GLU A 7 -10.71 -24.22 -24.00
CA GLU A 7 -10.25 -23.30 -22.98
C GLU A 7 -8.83 -23.63 -22.51
N ARG A 8 -8.04 -22.60 -22.30
CA ARG A 8 -6.70 -22.71 -21.71
C ARG A 8 -6.45 -21.57 -20.74
N GLY A 9 -5.91 -21.88 -19.59
CA GLY A 9 -5.45 -20.91 -18.60
C GLY A 9 -4.11 -21.31 -18.02
N GLY A 10 -3.36 -20.34 -17.56
CA GLY A 10 -2.07 -20.59 -16.93
C GLY A 10 -1.64 -19.44 -16.05
N TYR A 11 -0.77 -19.79 -15.12
CA TYR A 11 -0.12 -18.86 -14.20
C TYR A 11 1.38 -19.09 -14.22
N SER A 12 2.15 -18.02 -14.28
CA SER A 12 3.60 -18.06 -14.13
C SER A 12 4.07 -16.89 -13.30
N LEU A 13 5.09 -17.12 -12.50
CA LEU A 13 5.74 -16.09 -11.70
C LEU A 13 7.25 -16.24 -11.76
N TYR A 14 7.94 -15.14 -11.56
CA TYR A 14 9.36 -15.15 -11.21
C TYR A 14 9.69 -14.00 -10.25
N ASP A 15 10.66 -14.21 -9.41
CA ASP A 15 11.30 -13.17 -8.63
C ASP A 15 12.84 -13.29 -8.65
N ILE A 16 13.49 -12.15 -8.54
CA ILE A 16 14.94 -12.03 -8.43
C ILE A 16 15.22 -11.10 -7.26
N ASN A 17 16.04 -11.56 -6.33
CA ASN A 17 16.49 -10.78 -5.17
C ASN A 17 18.02 -10.80 -5.11
N ALA A 18 18.63 -9.61 -5.05
CA ALA A 18 20.08 -9.48 -4.92
C ALA A 18 20.39 -8.46 -3.82
N LYS A 19 21.38 -8.79 -2.98
CA LYS A 19 21.86 -7.90 -1.91
C LYS A 19 23.38 -7.86 -1.92
N LEU A 20 23.92 -6.65 -1.89
CA LEU A 20 25.33 -6.37 -1.72
C LEU A 20 25.51 -5.56 -0.43
N ASN A 21 26.55 -5.88 0.32
CA ASN A 21 26.93 -5.17 1.53
C ASN A 21 28.46 -4.99 1.49
N HIS A 22 28.92 -3.75 1.61
CA HIS A 22 30.33 -3.42 1.65
C HIS A 22 30.65 -2.48 2.79
N ARG A 23 31.69 -2.80 3.56
CA ARG A 23 32.21 -1.98 4.63
C ARG A 23 33.48 -1.29 4.14
N PHE A 24 33.42 0.03 3.94
CA PHE A 24 34.56 0.83 3.52
C PHE A 24 35.51 1.14 4.67
N SER A 25 34.94 1.38 5.87
CA SER A 25 35.68 1.70 7.09
C SER A 25 34.91 1.20 8.32
N GLU A 26 35.42 1.46 9.53
CA GLU A 26 34.69 1.25 10.78
C GLU A 26 33.44 2.15 10.87
N GLN A 27 33.46 3.29 10.17
CA GLN A 27 32.41 4.29 10.20
C GLN A 27 31.45 4.20 9.03
N ASP A 28 31.85 3.59 7.89
CA ASP A 28 31.11 3.65 6.64
C ASP A 28 30.74 2.27 6.11
N ARG A 29 29.44 2.07 5.91
CA ARG A 29 28.90 0.85 5.35
C ARG A 29 27.83 1.13 4.30
N LEU A 30 27.96 0.48 3.15
CA LEU A 30 27.01 0.59 2.04
C LEU A 30 26.24 -0.72 1.87
N PHE A 31 24.93 -0.58 1.69
CA PHE A 31 24.02 -1.68 1.37
C PHE A 31 23.32 -1.36 0.06
N ILE A 32 23.31 -2.30 -0.87
CA ILE A 32 22.53 -2.21 -2.10
C ILE A 32 21.60 -3.41 -2.13
N SER A 33 20.32 -3.18 -2.36
CA SER A 33 19.31 -4.21 -2.48
C SER A 33 18.52 -4.01 -3.77
N PHE A 34 18.36 -5.07 -4.52
CA PHE A 34 17.56 -5.11 -5.72
C PHE A 34 16.52 -6.22 -5.61
N TYR A 35 15.30 -5.92 -6.00
CA TYR A 35 14.22 -6.89 -6.16
C TYR A 35 13.47 -6.62 -7.47
N LYS A 36 13.14 -7.70 -8.18
CA LYS A 36 12.23 -7.66 -9.32
C LYS A 36 11.36 -8.92 -9.29
N GLY A 37 10.06 -8.73 -9.23
CA GLY A 37 9.07 -9.81 -9.31
C GLY A 37 8.04 -9.51 -10.38
N LYS A 38 7.54 -10.55 -11.04
CA LYS A 38 6.45 -10.45 -12.00
C LYS A 38 5.60 -11.71 -11.95
N ASP A 39 4.31 -11.49 -11.92
CA ASP A 39 3.26 -12.49 -12.03
C ASP A 39 2.53 -12.31 -13.35
N HIS A 40 2.12 -13.43 -13.95
CA HIS A 40 1.39 -13.46 -15.19
C HIS A 40 0.31 -14.54 -15.13
N VAL A 41 -0.93 -14.14 -15.32
CA VAL A 41 -2.10 -15.01 -15.46
C VAL A 41 -2.67 -14.79 -16.84
N TYR A 42 -3.03 -15.88 -17.50
CA TYR A 42 -3.78 -15.78 -18.75
C TYR A 42 -4.94 -16.78 -18.75
N TYR A 43 -6.00 -16.38 -19.44
CA TYR A 43 -7.11 -17.20 -19.84
C TYR A 43 -7.36 -16.98 -21.33
N LYS A 44 -7.60 -18.03 -22.09
CA LYS A 44 -7.98 -17.96 -23.48
C LYS A 44 -9.01 -19.02 -23.82
N TYR A 45 -9.93 -18.61 -24.66
CA TYR A 45 -10.94 -19.43 -25.29
C TYR A 45 -10.78 -19.33 -26.80
N LYS A 46 -10.97 -20.42 -27.52
CA LYS A 46 -10.83 -20.46 -28.98
C LYS A 46 -11.83 -21.48 -29.54
N ASP A 47 -12.90 -20.94 -30.07
CA ASP A 47 -13.87 -21.65 -30.93
C ASP A 47 -14.09 -20.82 -32.21
N GLU A 48 -15.32 -20.58 -32.64
CA GLU A 48 -15.67 -19.64 -33.73
C GLU A 48 -15.21 -18.22 -33.36
N ASP A 49 -15.44 -17.84 -32.10
CA ASP A 49 -14.90 -16.62 -31.49
C ASP A 49 -13.60 -16.91 -30.72
N LYS A 50 -12.70 -15.94 -30.70
CA LYS A 50 -11.44 -16.03 -29.94
C LYS A 50 -11.43 -14.96 -28.88
N PHE A 51 -11.20 -15.38 -27.66
CA PHE A 51 -11.03 -14.52 -26.51
C PHE A 51 -9.72 -14.83 -25.80
N LYS A 52 -8.98 -13.78 -25.41
CA LYS A 52 -7.79 -13.92 -24.60
C LYS A 52 -7.71 -12.78 -23.61
N GLN A 53 -7.59 -13.11 -22.34
CA GLN A 53 -7.38 -12.16 -21.27
C GLN A 53 -6.07 -12.48 -20.55
N THR A 54 -5.26 -11.45 -20.31
CA THR A 54 -4.01 -11.56 -19.56
C THR A 54 -3.98 -10.53 -18.45
N HIS A 55 -3.54 -10.96 -17.28
CA HIS A 55 -3.27 -10.12 -16.12
C HIS A 55 -1.79 -10.22 -15.79
N ASN A 56 -1.13 -9.09 -15.71
CA ASN A 56 0.26 -8.99 -15.32
C ASN A 56 0.37 -8.00 -14.17
N TRP A 57 1.12 -8.36 -13.13
CA TRP A 57 1.51 -7.40 -12.12
C TRP A 57 2.94 -7.67 -11.68
N GLY A 58 3.58 -6.65 -11.15
CA GLY A 58 4.95 -6.81 -10.72
C GLY A 58 5.54 -5.58 -10.09
N ASN A 59 6.68 -5.82 -9.42
CA ASN A 59 7.42 -4.81 -8.70
C ASN A 59 8.88 -4.79 -9.15
N ILE A 60 9.46 -3.59 -9.17
CA ILE A 60 10.90 -3.36 -9.22
C ILE A 60 11.25 -2.49 -8.02
N LEU A 61 12.27 -2.88 -7.28
CA LEU A 61 12.76 -2.16 -6.13
C LEU A 61 14.30 -2.12 -6.16
N LEU A 62 14.85 -0.92 -6.14
CA LEU A 62 16.27 -0.67 -5.97
C LEU A 62 16.45 0.24 -4.77
N ASN A 63 17.28 -0.19 -3.82
CA ASN A 63 17.56 0.56 -2.61
C ASN A 63 19.06 0.60 -2.37
N THR A 64 19.61 1.81 -2.16
CA THR A 64 20.98 2.03 -1.75
C THR A 64 20.96 2.77 -0.42
N ARG A 65 21.52 2.16 0.61
CA ARG A 65 21.59 2.74 1.96
C ARG A 65 23.06 2.86 2.38
N TRP A 66 23.46 4.07 2.71
CA TRP A 66 24.73 4.39 3.33
C TRP A 66 24.53 4.62 4.82
N ASN A 67 25.20 3.83 5.63
CA ASN A 67 25.26 3.99 7.07
C ASN A 67 26.58 4.66 7.43
N HIS A 68 26.52 5.76 8.18
CA HIS A 68 27.70 6.51 8.64
C HIS A 68 27.65 6.74 10.14
N VAL A 69 28.72 6.38 10.83
CA VAL A 69 28.93 6.58 12.27
C VAL A 69 29.77 7.83 12.49
N PHE A 70 29.17 8.94 12.93
CA PHE A 70 29.86 10.18 13.22
C PHE A 70 30.64 10.09 14.53
N THR A 71 29.98 9.58 15.57
CA THR A 71 30.51 9.34 16.91
C THR A 71 29.89 8.07 17.49
N PRO A 72 30.38 7.53 18.62
CA PRO A 72 29.71 6.41 19.29
C PRO A 72 28.26 6.68 19.70
N GLN A 73 27.85 7.95 19.73
CA GLN A 73 26.51 8.40 20.14
C GLN A 73 25.63 8.84 18.98
N LEU A 74 26.20 9.07 17.79
CA LEU A 74 25.46 9.58 16.63
C LEU A 74 25.81 8.81 15.38
N PHE A 75 24.81 8.23 14.73
CA PHE A 75 24.94 7.65 13.40
C PHE A 75 23.77 8.03 12.49
N SER A 76 23.98 7.88 11.21
CA SER A 76 22.94 8.12 10.22
C SER A 76 22.77 6.98 9.24
N ASN A 77 21.58 6.88 8.68
CA ASN A 77 21.24 6.07 7.52
C ASN A 77 20.71 6.98 6.42
N THR A 78 21.47 7.15 5.35
CA THR A 78 20.98 7.84 4.16
C THR A 78 20.58 6.80 3.12
N THR A 79 19.34 6.89 2.65
CA THR A 79 18.75 5.91 1.74
C THR A 79 18.28 6.60 0.47
N LEU A 80 18.70 6.08 -0.69
CA LEU A 80 18.15 6.39 -1.99
C LEU A 80 17.40 5.16 -2.49
N ALA A 81 16.11 5.31 -2.84
CA ALA A 81 15.33 4.19 -3.31
C ALA A 81 14.49 4.54 -4.55
N TYR A 82 14.37 3.57 -5.45
CA TYR A 82 13.45 3.56 -6.56
C TYR A 82 12.52 2.37 -6.43
N ASN A 83 11.22 2.63 -6.45
CA ASN A 83 10.16 1.62 -6.41
C ASN A 83 9.25 1.82 -7.62
N ARG A 84 8.84 0.72 -8.23
CA ARG A 84 7.80 0.74 -9.26
C ARG A 84 6.90 -0.46 -9.09
N TYR A 85 5.61 -0.23 -9.02
CA TYR A 85 4.56 -1.23 -9.14
C TYR A 85 3.76 -0.99 -10.40
N VAL A 86 3.44 -2.04 -11.14
CA VAL A 86 2.57 -1.99 -12.32
C VAL A 86 1.60 -3.16 -12.30
N PHE A 87 0.43 -2.89 -12.84
CA PHE A 87 -0.64 -3.84 -13.04
C PHE A 87 -1.28 -3.59 -14.42
N ASP A 88 -1.34 -4.64 -15.24
CA ASP A 88 -1.88 -4.60 -16.59
C ASP A 88 -2.95 -5.67 -16.78
N ILE A 89 -4.10 -5.29 -17.33
CA ILE A 89 -5.08 -6.22 -17.90
C ILE A 89 -5.15 -5.96 -19.40
N ARG A 90 -4.94 -7.01 -20.19
CA ARG A 90 -5.15 -6.97 -21.63
C ARG A 90 -6.24 -7.96 -22.01
N GLN A 91 -7.22 -7.49 -22.76
CA GLN A 91 -8.31 -8.29 -23.30
C GLN A 91 -8.28 -8.16 -24.83
N GLU A 92 -8.11 -9.30 -25.49
CA GLU A 92 -8.12 -9.44 -26.93
C GLU A 92 -9.34 -10.30 -27.30
N GLU A 93 -10.20 -9.78 -28.17
CA GLU A 93 -11.41 -10.46 -28.63
C GLU A 93 -11.49 -10.39 -30.15
N THR A 94 -11.87 -11.48 -30.77
CA THR A 94 -12.09 -11.55 -32.23
C THR A 94 -13.30 -12.40 -32.47
N SER A 95 -14.31 -11.83 -33.12
CA SER A 95 -15.51 -12.54 -33.57
C SER A 95 -15.57 -12.56 -35.10
N SER A 96 -16.11 -13.64 -35.67
CA SER A 96 -16.31 -13.79 -37.08
C SER A 96 -17.79 -14.07 -37.40
N ILE A 97 -18.38 -13.26 -38.23
CA ILE A 97 -19.78 -13.37 -38.65
C ILE A 97 -19.82 -13.72 -40.14
N GLN A 98 -20.34 -14.90 -40.47
CA GLN A 98 -20.56 -15.30 -41.86
C GLN A 98 -21.89 -14.72 -42.34
N GLN A 99 -21.87 -13.99 -43.43
CA GLN A 99 -23.05 -13.39 -44.04
C GLN A 99 -23.75 -14.37 -45.03
N PRO A 100 -25.06 -14.16 -45.31
CA PRO A 100 -25.78 -15.00 -46.24
C PRO A 100 -25.24 -15.01 -47.68
N ASP A 101 -24.50 -13.97 -48.06
CA ASP A 101 -23.83 -13.85 -49.39
C ASP A 101 -22.48 -14.57 -49.45
N GLY A 102 -22.07 -15.26 -48.36
CA GLY A 102 -20.80 -15.97 -48.27
C GLY A 102 -19.61 -15.09 -47.80
N SER A 103 -19.82 -13.78 -47.58
CA SER A 103 -18.79 -12.90 -47.05
C SER A 103 -18.60 -13.13 -45.55
N THR A 104 -17.41 -12.82 -45.02
CA THR A 104 -17.09 -12.95 -43.59
C THR A 104 -16.65 -11.61 -43.04
N ILE A 105 -17.40 -11.10 -42.06
CA ILE A 105 -17.00 -9.93 -41.28
C ILE A 105 -16.22 -10.39 -40.05
N ILE A 106 -15.04 -9.84 -39.86
CA ILE A 106 -14.20 -10.08 -38.67
C ILE A 106 -14.14 -8.79 -37.87
N ASN A 107 -14.62 -8.87 -36.63
CA ASN A 107 -14.54 -7.81 -35.64
C ASN A 107 -13.48 -8.16 -34.61
N GLY A 108 -12.55 -7.26 -34.38
CA GLY A 108 -11.52 -7.43 -33.36
C GLY A 108 -11.46 -6.26 -32.42
N SER A 109 -11.24 -6.55 -31.15
CA SER A 109 -10.94 -5.54 -30.11
C SER A 109 -9.73 -5.94 -29.30
N ASN A 110 -8.93 -4.93 -28.91
CA ASN A 110 -7.79 -5.09 -28.02
C ASN A 110 -7.85 -3.96 -27.00
N ASN A 111 -8.23 -4.31 -25.78
CA ASN A 111 -8.37 -3.39 -24.68
C ASN A 111 -7.20 -3.59 -23.70
N LEU A 112 -6.47 -2.53 -23.41
CA LEU A 112 -5.42 -2.50 -22.41
C LEU A 112 -5.84 -1.57 -21.28
N PHE A 113 -5.93 -2.12 -20.08
CA PHE A 113 -5.99 -1.37 -18.84
C PHE A 113 -4.63 -1.43 -18.17
N HIS A 114 -4.08 -0.27 -17.83
CA HIS A 114 -2.79 -0.13 -17.15
C HIS A 114 -2.96 0.73 -15.90
N SER A 115 -2.39 0.28 -14.78
CA SER A 115 -2.27 1.06 -13.56
C SER A 115 -0.91 0.87 -12.92
N GLY A 116 -0.44 1.89 -12.19
CA GLY A 116 0.84 1.78 -11.51
C GLY A 116 1.24 3.01 -10.72
N ILE A 117 2.31 2.83 -9.96
CA ILE A 117 2.99 3.89 -9.22
C ILE A 117 4.51 3.70 -9.37
N SER A 118 5.22 4.80 -9.51
CA SER A 118 6.69 4.83 -9.47
C SER A 118 7.14 5.92 -8.52
N ASP A 119 8.06 5.57 -7.62
CA ASP A 119 8.58 6.45 -6.58
C ASP A 119 10.09 6.53 -6.67
N LEU A 120 10.61 7.75 -6.64
CA LEU A 120 12.02 8.03 -6.38
C LEU A 120 12.11 8.74 -5.04
N SER A 121 12.82 8.17 -4.08
CA SER A 121 12.91 8.72 -2.73
C SER A 121 14.33 8.84 -2.23
N ILE A 122 14.56 9.88 -1.43
CA ILE A 122 15.76 10.05 -0.61
C ILE A 122 15.32 10.32 0.82
N SER A 123 15.97 9.65 1.77
CA SER A 123 15.79 9.91 3.20
C SER A 123 17.12 9.90 3.93
N THR A 124 17.17 10.65 5.02
CA THR A 124 18.27 10.57 5.98
C THR A 124 17.69 10.51 7.38
N ASP A 125 18.02 9.46 8.10
CA ASP A 125 17.58 9.17 9.45
C ASP A 125 18.78 9.20 10.37
N PHE A 126 18.67 9.89 11.49
CA PHE A 126 19.70 10.00 12.53
C PHE A 126 19.21 9.31 13.79
N ASP A 127 20.13 8.55 14.41
CA ASP A 127 19.98 8.01 15.75
C ASP A 127 21.01 8.68 16.66
N TYR A 128 20.55 9.32 17.75
CA TYR A 128 21.38 10.11 18.63
C TYR A 128 21.14 9.74 20.10
N HIS A 129 22.16 9.26 20.75
CA HIS A 129 22.18 8.82 22.15
C HIS A 129 23.04 9.77 23.00
N PRO A 130 22.57 11.00 23.30
CA PRO A 130 23.37 11.98 24.07
C PRO A 130 23.64 11.53 25.51
N LEU A 131 22.68 10.87 26.12
CA LEU A 131 22.68 10.38 27.50
C LEU A 131 22.01 9.00 27.55
N PRO A 132 22.29 8.16 28.56
CA PRO A 132 21.65 6.84 28.66
C PRO A 132 20.12 6.88 28.77
N ALA A 133 19.55 8.02 29.21
CA ALA A 133 18.12 8.21 29.38
C ALA A 133 17.41 8.61 28.08
N HIS A 134 18.15 9.06 27.05
CA HIS A 134 17.59 9.59 25.79
C HIS A 134 18.03 8.77 24.60
N ASN A 135 17.08 8.38 23.76
CA ASN A 135 17.31 7.82 22.45
C ASN A 135 16.52 8.65 21.43
N ILE A 136 17.16 9.67 20.88
CA ILE A 136 16.55 10.64 19.98
C ILE A 136 16.72 10.16 18.54
N LYS A 137 15.61 10.08 17.82
CA LYS A 137 15.61 9.82 16.37
C LYS A 137 15.00 10.98 15.64
N PHE A 138 15.65 11.43 14.58
CA PHE A 138 15.12 12.48 13.72
C PHE A 138 15.56 12.28 12.30
N GLY A 139 14.81 12.84 11.37
CA GLY A 139 15.14 12.66 9.96
C GLY A 139 14.27 13.47 9.02
N ALA A 140 14.67 13.38 7.76
CA ALA A 140 13.97 13.99 6.63
C ALA A 140 13.81 12.99 5.51
N LYS A 141 12.68 13.08 4.79
CA LYS A 141 12.40 12.26 3.63
C LYS A 141 11.74 13.08 2.54
N TYR A 142 12.16 12.84 1.30
CA TYR A 142 11.52 13.36 0.12
C TYR A 142 11.20 12.21 -0.83
N ILE A 143 9.99 12.24 -1.41
CA ILE A 143 9.55 11.29 -2.43
C ILE A 143 8.97 12.06 -3.61
N TYR A 144 9.42 11.71 -4.80
CA TYR A 144 8.76 12.07 -6.04
C TYR A 144 7.93 10.89 -6.53
N HIS A 145 6.62 11.08 -6.59
CA HIS A 145 5.65 10.10 -7.02
C HIS A 145 5.21 10.32 -8.46
N GLN A 146 5.08 9.25 -9.21
CA GLN A 146 4.39 9.21 -10.49
C GLN A 146 3.27 8.17 -10.40
N PHE A 147 2.02 8.64 -10.42
CA PHE A 147 0.85 7.77 -10.43
C PHE A 147 0.31 7.65 -11.85
N ALA A 148 -0.08 6.46 -12.22
CA ALA A 148 -0.93 6.14 -13.35
C ALA A 148 -2.15 5.38 -12.81
N PRO A 149 -3.14 6.08 -12.21
CA PRO A 149 -4.25 5.41 -11.55
C PRO A 149 -5.06 4.56 -12.52
N GLU A 150 -5.28 5.09 -13.71
CA GLU A 150 -6.06 4.44 -14.74
C GLU A 150 -5.63 4.95 -16.12
N VAL A 151 -5.08 4.06 -16.94
CA VAL A 151 -4.78 4.31 -18.34
C VAL A 151 -5.45 3.21 -19.15
N GLN A 152 -6.43 3.57 -19.96
CA GLN A 152 -7.15 2.63 -20.80
C GLN A 152 -6.92 2.95 -22.29
N THR A 153 -6.49 1.97 -23.05
CA THR A 153 -6.34 2.06 -24.50
C THR A 153 -7.23 1.03 -25.16
N VAL A 154 -8.03 1.47 -26.11
CA VAL A 154 -8.97 0.64 -26.87
C VAL A 154 -8.57 0.71 -28.36
N ASN A 155 -8.33 -0.45 -28.94
CA ASN A 155 -8.09 -0.60 -30.37
C ASN A 155 -9.19 -1.49 -30.95
N GLN A 156 -9.97 -0.98 -31.89
CA GLN A 156 -11.01 -1.73 -32.57
C GLN A 156 -10.68 -1.77 -34.05
N HIS A 157 -10.85 -2.94 -34.68
CA HIS A 157 -10.68 -3.10 -36.09
C HIS A 157 -11.77 -3.99 -36.64
N ASN A 158 -12.29 -3.61 -37.80
CA ASN A 158 -13.27 -4.38 -38.55
C ASN A 158 -12.71 -4.67 -39.93
N SER A 159 -12.91 -5.87 -40.42
CA SER A 159 -12.57 -6.23 -41.81
C SER A 159 -13.71 -7.01 -42.46
N ASP A 160 -13.92 -6.77 -43.73
CA ASP A 160 -14.86 -7.50 -44.59
C ASP A 160 -14.07 -8.26 -45.65
N ASN A 161 -14.26 -9.58 -45.74
CA ASN A 161 -13.51 -10.47 -46.64
C ASN A 161 -11.98 -10.27 -46.59
N GLY A 162 -11.44 -9.94 -45.40
CA GLY A 162 -10.03 -9.67 -45.20
C GLY A 162 -9.57 -8.26 -45.56
N TYR A 163 -10.44 -7.37 -46.02
CA TYR A 163 -10.14 -5.97 -46.28
C TYR A 163 -10.50 -5.11 -45.07
N PRO A 164 -9.55 -4.33 -44.51
CA PRO A 164 -9.84 -3.45 -43.39
C PRO A 164 -10.90 -2.40 -43.73
N GLN A 165 -11.94 -2.30 -42.93
CA GLN A 165 -13.00 -1.29 -43.07
C GLN A 165 -12.81 -0.11 -42.13
N THR A 166 -12.51 -0.38 -40.87
CA THR A 166 -12.25 0.64 -39.82
C THR A 166 -11.12 0.21 -38.93
N ASN A 167 -10.42 1.19 -38.39
CA ASN A 167 -9.32 0.98 -37.45
C ASN A 167 -9.32 2.15 -36.47
N ASP A 168 -10.06 1.98 -35.37
CA ASP A 168 -10.24 3.03 -34.36
C ASP A 168 -9.31 2.76 -33.19
N ASN A 169 -8.43 3.72 -32.91
CA ASN A 169 -7.52 3.72 -31.78
C ASN A 169 -7.81 4.93 -30.91
N TYR A 170 -8.24 4.73 -29.69
CA TYR A 170 -8.43 5.81 -28.74
C TYR A 170 -7.96 5.44 -27.34
N SER A 171 -7.51 6.45 -26.61
CA SER A 171 -7.12 6.30 -25.22
C SER A 171 -8.14 6.99 -24.34
N LEU A 172 -8.67 6.25 -23.38
CA LEU A 172 -9.53 6.75 -22.33
C LEU A 172 -8.69 6.94 -21.05
N ASN A 173 -8.95 8.01 -20.30
CA ASN A 173 -8.37 8.23 -18.99
C ASN A 173 -6.84 8.10 -18.93
N ASN A 174 -6.11 8.72 -19.86
CA ASN A 174 -4.64 8.72 -19.84
C ASN A 174 -4.10 9.78 -18.86
N SER A 175 -4.35 9.62 -17.57
CA SER A 175 -3.90 10.56 -16.55
C SER A 175 -2.63 10.07 -15.86
N HIS A 176 -1.54 10.82 -16.05
CA HIS A 176 -0.35 10.70 -15.21
C HIS A 176 -0.35 11.82 -14.18
N ILE A 177 -0.28 11.47 -12.91
CA ILE A 177 -0.31 12.41 -11.81
C ILE A 177 1.05 12.39 -11.12
N HIS A 178 1.67 13.57 -10.98
CA HIS A 178 2.93 13.75 -10.31
C HIS A 178 2.70 14.40 -8.95
N ALA A 179 3.40 13.91 -7.92
CA ALA A 179 3.31 14.47 -6.59
C ALA A 179 4.69 14.53 -5.91
N HIS A 180 4.83 15.51 -5.03
CA HIS A 180 6.01 15.72 -4.20
C HIS A 180 5.60 15.55 -2.74
N ASP A 181 6.23 14.62 -2.06
CA ASP A 181 6.03 14.34 -0.63
C ASP A 181 7.33 14.66 0.11
N PHE A 182 7.27 15.62 1.04
CA PHE A 182 8.36 15.97 1.92
C PHE A 182 7.93 15.80 3.36
N SER A 183 8.76 15.16 4.17
CA SER A 183 8.49 14.97 5.59
C SER A 183 9.71 15.17 6.46
N LEU A 184 9.45 15.65 7.68
CA LEU A 184 10.40 15.78 8.79
C LEU A 184 9.83 15.09 10.01
N TYR A 185 10.66 14.45 10.79
CA TYR A 185 10.24 13.90 12.07
C TYR A 185 11.33 14.02 13.15
N ALA A 186 10.88 14.05 14.38
CA ALA A 186 11.73 13.89 15.55
C ALA A 186 10.95 13.13 16.64
N GLU A 187 11.62 12.21 17.31
CA GLU A 187 11.08 11.46 18.45
C GLU A 187 12.17 11.22 19.49
N ASP A 188 11.78 11.10 20.76
CA ASP A 188 12.65 10.73 21.86
C ASP A 188 12.05 9.58 22.66
N ASP A 189 12.81 8.51 22.82
CA ASP A 189 12.57 7.44 23.78
C ASP A 189 13.26 7.81 25.08
N LEU A 190 12.49 8.38 26.02
CA LEU A 190 12.96 8.90 27.29
C LEU A 190 12.72 7.91 28.43
N ILE A 191 13.77 7.55 29.14
CA ILE A 191 13.74 6.82 30.43
C ILE A 191 13.80 7.82 31.55
N LEU A 192 12.63 8.21 32.12
CA LEU A 192 12.57 9.18 33.21
C LEU A 192 13.14 8.60 34.50
N ASN A 193 12.82 7.35 34.79
CA ASN A 193 13.31 6.60 35.96
C ASN A 193 12.99 5.10 35.79
N GLU A 194 13.20 4.29 36.84
CA GLU A 194 12.94 2.85 36.80
C GLU A 194 11.48 2.47 36.51
N HIS A 195 10.54 3.39 36.76
CA HIS A 195 9.11 3.14 36.59
C HIS A 195 8.53 3.72 35.30
N TRP A 196 9.06 4.84 34.83
CA TRP A 196 8.47 5.59 33.72
C TRP A 196 9.36 5.63 32.48
N LYS A 197 8.80 5.19 31.36
CA LYS A 197 9.37 5.38 30.02
C LYS A 197 8.34 6.09 29.15
N ILE A 198 8.77 7.08 28.39
CA ILE A 198 7.94 7.89 27.50
C ILE A 198 8.58 7.91 26.13
N ASN A 199 7.83 7.57 25.08
CA ASN A 199 8.18 7.90 23.71
C ASN A 199 7.28 9.03 23.24
N ALA A 200 7.86 10.14 22.81
CA ALA A 200 7.14 11.28 22.27
C ALA A 200 7.72 11.69 20.91
N GLY A 201 6.90 11.85 19.92
CA GLY A 201 7.34 12.17 18.57
C GLY A 201 6.37 13.07 17.81
N LEU A 202 6.94 13.87 16.90
CA LEU A 202 6.24 14.72 15.96
C LEU A 202 6.70 14.38 14.54
N HIS A 203 5.76 14.30 13.63
CA HIS A 203 6.02 14.12 12.22
C HIS A 203 5.26 15.21 11.42
N PHE A 204 5.99 15.99 10.67
CA PHE A 204 5.45 16.99 9.76
C PHE A 204 5.52 16.45 8.33
N SER A 205 4.44 16.59 7.56
CA SER A 205 4.41 16.24 6.14
C SER A 205 3.84 17.38 5.28
N PHE A 206 4.46 17.55 4.14
CA PHE A 206 4.06 18.46 3.06
C PHE A 206 3.86 17.60 1.80
N PHE A 207 2.65 17.57 1.27
CA PHE A 207 2.33 16.83 0.06
C PHE A 207 1.75 17.78 -0.99
N ASN A 208 2.40 17.86 -2.14
CA ASN A 208 1.96 18.71 -3.25
C ASN A 208 1.61 17.86 -4.47
N VAL A 209 0.40 18.05 -5.00
CA VAL A 209 -0.14 17.33 -6.15
C VAL A 209 -1.10 18.23 -6.92
N GLN A 210 -1.01 18.26 -8.26
CA GLN A 210 -1.94 19.02 -9.12
C GLN A 210 -2.16 20.49 -8.66
N LYS A 211 -1.10 21.18 -8.21
CA LYS A 211 -1.14 22.55 -7.64
C LYS A 211 -1.88 22.67 -6.29
N GLN A 212 -2.28 21.54 -5.68
CA GLN A 212 -2.86 21.50 -4.34
C GLN A 212 -1.79 21.07 -3.34
N THR A 213 -1.75 21.74 -2.18
CA THR A 213 -0.82 21.43 -1.09
C THR A 213 -1.58 20.98 0.15
N TYR A 214 -1.14 19.88 0.74
CA TYR A 214 -1.63 19.34 1.99
C TYR A 214 -0.51 19.35 3.02
N LEU A 215 -0.78 19.97 4.16
CA LEU A 215 0.12 20.00 5.32
C LEU A 215 -0.48 19.14 6.43
N SER A 216 0.35 18.39 7.12
CA SER A 216 -0.08 17.60 8.27
C SER A 216 1.00 17.61 9.36
N LEU A 217 0.58 17.89 10.59
CA LEU A 217 1.36 17.67 11.79
C LEU A 217 0.76 16.47 12.50
N GLN A 218 1.58 15.43 12.73
CA GLN A 218 1.17 14.17 13.29
C GLN A 218 1.94 13.93 14.59
N SER A 219 1.24 13.73 15.69
CA SER A 219 1.82 13.50 17.00
C SER A 219 1.68 12.04 17.41
N ARG A 220 2.68 11.56 18.13
CA ARG A 220 2.73 10.23 18.73
C ARG A 220 3.19 10.37 20.16
N LEU A 221 2.51 9.66 21.05
CA LEU A 221 2.87 9.58 22.47
C LEU A 221 2.64 8.16 22.94
N SER A 222 3.64 7.59 23.59
CA SER A 222 3.50 6.30 24.27
C SER A 222 4.10 6.41 25.66
N ILE A 223 3.38 5.92 26.65
CA ILE A 223 3.78 5.94 28.06
C ILE A 223 3.77 4.50 28.57
N SER A 224 4.84 4.11 29.23
CA SER A 224 4.96 2.83 29.91
C SER A 224 5.27 3.08 31.40
N PHE A 225 4.45 2.51 32.26
CA PHE A 225 4.58 2.61 33.71
C PHE A 225 4.76 1.23 34.35
N GLN A 226 5.90 1.00 34.98
CA GLN A 226 6.20 -0.19 35.77
C GLN A 226 5.53 -0.07 37.13
N ALA A 227 4.30 -0.59 37.27
CA ALA A 227 3.52 -0.48 38.49
C ALA A 227 4.08 -1.36 39.60
N THR A 228 4.56 -2.55 39.28
CA THR A 228 5.28 -3.49 40.17
C THR A 228 6.37 -4.19 39.36
N SER A 229 7.21 -5.00 40.01
CA SER A 229 8.23 -5.83 39.33
C SER A 229 7.63 -6.72 38.22
N ASN A 230 6.34 -7.02 38.28
CA ASN A 230 5.67 -7.98 37.38
C ASN A 230 4.53 -7.38 36.57
N ILE A 231 4.16 -6.09 36.78
CA ILE A 231 3.03 -5.44 36.09
C ILE A 231 3.51 -4.18 35.41
N ILE A 232 3.28 -4.10 34.11
CA ILE A 232 3.54 -2.91 33.30
C ILE A 232 2.21 -2.43 32.74
N LEU A 233 1.93 -1.15 32.87
CA LEU A 233 0.81 -0.46 32.23
C LEU A 233 1.36 0.33 31.03
N LYS A 234 0.69 0.24 29.89
CA LYS A 234 1.04 1.03 28.70
C LYS A 234 -0.16 1.78 28.19
N SER A 235 0.07 2.98 27.69
CA SER A 235 -0.92 3.73 26.92
C SER A 235 -0.25 4.40 25.73
N SER A 236 -0.98 4.54 24.63
CA SER A 236 -0.48 5.22 23.45
C SER A 236 -1.56 6.01 22.74
N PHE A 237 -1.12 7.08 22.12
CA PHE A 237 -1.88 7.90 21.21
C PHE A 237 -1.09 8.09 19.92
N SER A 238 -1.73 7.97 18.76
CA SER A 238 -1.12 8.30 17.49
C SER A 238 -2.12 8.98 16.56
N GLN A 239 -1.65 10.08 15.94
CA GLN A 239 -2.33 10.76 14.85
C GLN A 239 -1.55 10.48 13.56
N MET A 240 -2.26 10.08 12.51
CA MET A 240 -1.65 9.78 11.20
C MET A 240 -2.43 10.45 10.08
N SER A 241 -1.71 10.80 9.00
CA SER A 241 -2.28 11.30 7.75
C SER A 241 -1.65 10.55 6.58
N GLN A 242 -2.46 10.19 5.59
CA GLN A 242 -2.03 9.44 4.42
C GLN A 242 -2.52 10.11 3.14
N CYS A 243 -1.59 10.44 2.23
CA CYS A 243 -1.86 11.11 0.97
C CYS A 243 -1.86 10.18 -0.24
N THR A 244 -1.36 8.96 -0.09
CA THR A 244 -1.39 7.90 -1.11
C THR A 244 -2.30 6.79 -0.63
N GLN A 245 -3.30 6.41 -1.41
CA GLN A 245 -4.32 5.45 -1.02
C GLN A 245 -4.35 4.27 -1.97
N LEU A 246 -4.71 3.10 -1.45
CA LEU A 246 -4.94 1.89 -2.21
C LEU A 246 -6.45 1.68 -2.35
N LEU A 247 -6.96 1.76 -3.57
CA LEU A 247 -8.33 1.39 -3.89
C LEU A 247 -8.38 -0.09 -4.19
N SER A 248 -9.12 -0.82 -3.38
CA SER A 248 -9.31 -2.26 -3.51
C SER A 248 -10.74 -2.57 -3.91
N THR A 249 -10.93 -3.48 -4.87
CA THR A 249 -12.24 -4.00 -5.23
C THR A 249 -12.50 -5.31 -4.50
N ALA A 250 -13.51 -5.34 -3.65
CA ALA A 250 -13.86 -6.52 -2.83
C ALA A 250 -14.32 -7.75 -3.64
N SER A 251 -14.55 -7.61 -4.94
CA SER A 251 -15.23 -8.61 -5.78
C SER A 251 -14.33 -9.58 -6.52
N LEU A 252 -13.02 -9.36 -6.57
CA LEU A 252 -12.10 -10.19 -7.35
C LEU A 252 -10.92 -10.61 -6.47
N ALA A 253 -10.67 -11.91 -6.41
CA ALA A 253 -9.48 -12.50 -5.79
C ALA A 253 -8.19 -12.21 -6.60
N MET A 254 -8.13 -11.10 -7.32
CA MET A 254 -7.01 -10.67 -8.14
C MET A 254 -6.42 -9.37 -7.57
N PRO A 255 -5.10 -9.14 -7.68
CA PRO A 255 -4.44 -7.91 -7.25
C PRO A 255 -4.78 -6.77 -8.21
N SER A 256 -6.04 -6.34 -8.20
CA SER A 256 -6.59 -5.24 -8.99
C SER A 256 -6.60 -3.91 -8.24
N ASP A 257 -5.71 -3.77 -7.26
CA ASP A 257 -5.63 -2.60 -6.41
C ASP A 257 -4.98 -1.43 -7.13
N LEU A 258 -5.64 -0.27 -7.11
CA LEU A 258 -5.14 0.95 -7.74
C LEU A 258 -4.48 1.86 -6.71
N TRP A 259 -3.24 2.24 -6.94
CA TRP A 259 -2.58 3.28 -6.17
C TRP A 259 -2.99 4.67 -6.67
N VAL A 260 -3.64 5.43 -5.82
CA VAL A 260 -4.15 6.76 -6.14
C VAL A 260 -3.64 7.81 -5.15
N PRO A 261 -3.31 9.03 -5.61
CA PRO A 261 -2.97 10.14 -4.73
C PRO A 261 -4.24 10.82 -4.21
N VAL A 262 -4.09 11.65 -3.18
CA VAL A 262 -5.03 12.72 -2.90
C VAL A 262 -5.04 13.72 -4.06
N THR A 263 -6.18 14.38 -4.28
CA THR A 263 -6.35 15.37 -5.32
C THR A 263 -7.12 16.57 -4.76
N ARG A 264 -7.50 17.54 -5.60
CA ARG A 264 -8.37 18.64 -5.16
C ARG A 264 -9.71 18.14 -4.57
N HIS A 265 -10.21 17.00 -5.06
CA HIS A 265 -11.50 16.43 -4.66
C HIS A 265 -11.36 15.38 -3.56
N ILE A 266 -10.22 14.71 -3.50
CA ILE A 266 -9.94 13.62 -2.54
C ILE A 266 -8.97 14.11 -1.48
N ARG A 267 -9.45 14.23 -0.24
CA ARG A 267 -8.67 14.72 0.90
C ARG A 267 -7.79 13.61 1.50
N PRO A 268 -6.69 13.97 2.18
CA PRO A 268 -5.89 13.00 2.93
C PRO A 268 -6.72 12.22 3.94
N MET A 269 -6.53 10.90 3.96
CA MET A 269 -7.09 10.07 5.02
C MET A 269 -6.39 10.44 6.34
N LYS A 270 -7.16 10.56 7.43
CA LYS A 270 -6.65 10.84 8.77
C LYS A 270 -7.12 9.77 9.73
N SER A 271 -6.27 9.41 10.69
CA SER A 271 -6.67 8.52 11.77
C SER A 271 -6.14 8.99 13.11
N PHE A 272 -6.94 8.74 14.16
CA PHE A 272 -6.59 8.94 15.56
C PHE A 272 -6.75 7.60 16.25
N GLN A 273 -5.68 7.11 16.85
CA GLN A 273 -5.68 5.83 17.54
C GLN A 273 -5.25 5.99 18.98
N TYR A 274 -6.00 5.36 19.87
CA TYR A 274 -5.75 5.25 21.29
C TYR A 274 -5.61 3.78 21.64
N ALA A 275 -4.63 3.44 22.48
CA ALA A 275 -4.52 2.09 23.02
C ALA A 275 -4.09 2.14 24.47
N VAL A 276 -4.57 1.18 25.24
CA VAL A 276 -4.18 0.95 26.66
C VAL A 276 -3.99 -0.54 26.86
N GLY A 277 -3.00 -0.91 27.65
CA GLY A 277 -2.69 -2.32 27.89
C GLY A 277 -2.07 -2.57 29.27
N VAL A 278 -2.27 -3.78 29.75
CA VAL A 278 -1.69 -4.33 30.97
C VAL A 278 -0.88 -5.57 30.60
N TYR A 279 0.35 -5.62 31.07
CA TYR A 279 1.29 -6.72 30.85
C TYR A 279 1.67 -7.32 32.21
N TYR A 280 1.63 -8.64 32.31
CA TYR A 280 1.93 -9.37 33.51
C TYR A 280 2.94 -10.49 33.29
N THR A 281 4.02 -10.45 34.05
CA THR A 281 5.14 -11.41 33.97
C THR A 281 5.42 -12.15 35.32
N GLY A 282 4.45 -12.13 36.25
CA GLY A 282 4.63 -12.69 37.59
C GLY A 282 4.65 -14.21 37.66
N ILE A 283 4.34 -14.93 36.60
CA ILE A 283 4.45 -16.40 36.55
C ILE A 283 5.71 -16.74 35.77
N LYS A 284 6.58 -17.54 36.38
CA LYS A 284 7.86 -17.94 35.78
C LYS A 284 7.67 -18.50 34.34
N ASN A 285 8.39 -17.94 33.37
CA ASN A 285 8.36 -18.30 31.95
C ASN A 285 7.02 -18.05 31.26
N TRP A 286 6.14 -17.22 31.84
CA TRP A 286 4.89 -16.81 31.21
C TRP A 286 4.80 -15.29 31.14
N GLU A 287 4.26 -14.84 30.03
CA GLU A 287 3.90 -13.45 29.77
C GLU A 287 2.44 -13.39 29.35
N PHE A 288 1.69 -12.47 29.94
CA PHE A 288 0.28 -12.23 29.61
C PHE A 288 0.10 -10.77 29.27
N SER A 289 -0.72 -10.47 28.26
CA SER A 289 -1.18 -9.11 28.02
C SER A 289 -2.67 -9.05 27.70
N ILE A 290 -3.26 -7.92 28.07
CA ILE A 290 -4.59 -7.51 27.66
C ILE A 290 -4.45 -6.08 27.15
N GLU A 291 -4.85 -5.85 25.90
CA GLU A 291 -4.78 -4.55 25.26
C GLU A 291 -6.14 -4.17 24.67
N GLY A 292 -6.59 -2.93 24.91
CA GLY A 292 -7.76 -2.35 24.27
C GLY A 292 -7.35 -1.21 23.36
N TYR A 293 -7.96 -1.12 22.18
CA TYR A 293 -7.72 -0.03 21.26
C TYR A 293 -9.01 0.56 20.71
N TYR A 294 -8.92 1.83 20.31
CA TYR A 294 -9.97 2.56 19.62
C TYR A 294 -9.33 3.43 18.53
N LYS A 295 -9.86 3.38 17.30
CA LYS A 295 -9.36 4.11 16.14
C LYS A 295 -10.51 4.77 15.39
N ASP A 296 -10.46 6.09 15.23
CA ASP A 296 -11.28 6.86 14.31
C ASP A 296 -10.53 7.11 13.00
N MET A 297 -11.24 7.02 11.89
CA MET A 297 -10.72 7.25 10.54
C MET A 297 -11.63 8.23 9.80
N TYR A 298 -11.03 9.17 9.08
CA TYR A 298 -11.69 10.20 8.30
C TYR A 298 -11.16 10.20 6.88
N ASN A 299 -12.04 10.50 5.91
CA ASN A 299 -11.74 10.50 4.49
C ASN A 299 -11.23 9.13 4.01
N VAL A 300 -11.80 8.06 4.53
CA VAL A 300 -11.56 6.70 4.02
C VAL A 300 -12.12 6.64 2.61
N LEU A 301 -11.33 6.15 1.66
CA LEU A 301 -11.70 6.12 0.25
C LEU A 301 -12.18 4.74 -0.15
N GLU A 302 -13.29 4.67 -0.92
CA GLU A 302 -13.85 3.44 -1.46
C GLU A 302 -14.54 3.72 -2.79
N TYR A 303 -14.78 2.70 -3.60
CA TYR A 303 -15.62 2.83 -4.79
C TYR A 303 -17.08 3.05 -4.40
N LYS A 304 -17.78 3.90 -5.14
CA LYS A 304 -19.23 4.03 -5.04
C LYS A 304 -19.92 2.71 -5.39
N ASP A 305 -21.12 2.50 -4.87
CA ASP A 305 -21.90 1.30 -5.17
C ASP A 305 -22.08 1.11 -6.68
N GLY A 306 -21.71 -0.09 -7.17
CA GLY A 306 -21.79 -0.45 -8.59
C GLY A 306 -20.64 0.04 -9.45
N GLU A 307 -19.74 0.87 -8.93
CA GLU A 307 -18.55 1.32 -9.64
C GLU A 307 -17.35 0.38 -9.43
N SER A 308 -16.49 0.34 -10.42
CA SER A 308 -15.22 -0.39 -10.38
C SER A 308 -14.19 0.28 -11.28
N PHE A 309 -12.96 -0.21 -11.26
CA PHE A 309 -11.93 0.27 -12.17
C PHE A 309 -12.16 -0.17 -13.63
N LEU A 310 -12.95 -1.22 -13.89
CA LEU A 310 -13.25 -1.73 -15.23
C LEU A 310 -14.59 -1.19 -15.75
N GLY A 311 -14.64 -0.90 -17.05
CA GLY A 311 -15.90 -0.74 -17.79
C GLY A 311 -16.59 0.62 -17.69
N SER A 312 -16.01 1.64 -17.07
CA SER A 312 -16.58 2.99 -16.99
C SER A 312 -15.76 3.99 -17.79
N SER A 313 -16.44 4.89 -18.50
CA SER A 313 -15.85 6.03 -19.20
C SER A 313 -15.52 7.21 -18.27
N HIS A 314 -15.94 7.16 -17.02
CA HIS A 314 -15.69 8.21 -16.03
C HIS A 314 -14.24 8.19 -15.54
N ASN A 315 -13.75 9.34 -15.11
CA ASN A 315 -12.45 9.46 -14.46
C ASN A 315 -12.49 8.72 -13.11
N TRP A 316 -11.37 8.13 -12.67
CA TRP A 316 -11.30 7.36 -11.42
C TRP A 316 -11.77 8.17 -10.20
N GLU A 317 -11.55 9.50 -10.18
CA GLU A 317 -12.03 10.36 -9.10
C GLU A 317 -13.55 10.40 -8.96
N ASP A 318 -14.28 10.22 -10.06
CA ASP A 318 -15.75 10.25 -10.07
C ASP A 318 -16.37 8.94 -9.58
N LYS A 319 -15.59 7.85 -9.60
CA LYS A 319 -15.99 6.50 -9.19
C LYS A 319 -15.87 6.25 -7.70
N VAL A 320 -15.26 7.17 -6.96
CA VAL A 320 -14.93 6.97 -5.55
C VAL A 320 -15.67 7.96 -4.65
N GLU A 321 -15.80 7.59 -3.39
CA GLU A 321 -16.37 8.43 -2.35
C GLU A 321 -15.54 8.37 -1.08
N MET A 322 -15.64 9.43 -0.26
CA MET A 322 -14.96 9.55 1.01
C MET A 322 -15.93 9.33 2.16
N GLY A 323 -15.58 8.40 3.03
CA GLY A 323 -16.35 8.06 4.22
C GLY A 323 -15.58 8.26 5.52
N LYS A 324 -16.18 7.81 6.59
CA LYS A 324 -15.62 7.70 7.93
C LYS A 324 -15.48 6.23 8.31
N GLY A 325 -14.52 5.92 9.16
CA GLY A 325 -14.34 4.58 9.68
C GLY A 325 -14.09 4.61 11.18
N ARG A 326 -14.45 3.53 11.84
CA ARG A 326 -14.17 3.31 13.26
C ARG A 326 -13.79 1.86 13.48
N SER A 327 -12.75 1.64 14.27
CA SER A 327 -12.33 0.30 14.66
C SER A 327 -11.97 0.27 16.13
N PHE A 328 -12.42 -0.74 16.85
CA PHE A 328 -12.09 -0.95 18.26
C PHE A 328 -12.06 -2.43 18.59
N GLY A 329 -11.29 -2.76 19.61
CA GLY A 329 -11.18 -4.16 20.01
C GLY A 329 -10.40 -4.34 21.31
N VAL A 330 -10.40 -5.59 21.75
CA VAL A 330 -9.61 -6.07 22.89
C VAL A 330 -8.82 -7.30 22.43
N GLU A 331 -7.55 -7.31 22.77
CA GLU A 331 -6.60 -8.36 22.43
C GLU A 331 -6.06 -9.01 23.70
N PHE A 332 -6.01 -10.33 23.70
CA PHE A 332 -5.46 -11.15 24.79
C PHE A 332 -4.29 -11.95 24.26
N MET A 333 -3.20 -11.98 24.99
CA MET A 333 -2.04 -12.83 24.71
C MET A 333 -1.61 -13.59 25.94
N ALA A 334 -1.28 -14.87 25.76
CA ALA A 334 -0.57 -15.69 26.73
C ALA A 334 0.61 -16.36 26.01
N GLN A 335 1.83 -16.10 26.48
CA GLN A 335 3.06 -16.64 25.92
C GLN A 335 3.86 -17.39 26.97
N LYS A 336 4.29 -18.60 26.65
CA LYS A 336 5.24 -19.39 27.43
C LYS A 336 6.61 -19.35 26.77
N THR A 337 7.58 -18.68 27.42
CA THR A 337 8.89 -18.33 26.83
C THR A 337 9.96 -19.41 27.03
N ALA A 338 9.80 -20.30 28.02
CA ALA A 338 10.80 -21.35 28.30
C ALA A 338 10.16 -22.62 28.88
N GLY A 339 10.85 -23.77 28.75
CA GLY A 339 10.45 -25.10 29.22
C GLY A 339 10.42 -26.13 28.10
N LEU A 340 9.94 -27.34 28.39
CA LEU A 340 9.79 -28.43 27.39
C LEU A 340 8.79 -28.09 26.28
N LEU A 341 7.76 -27.31 26.61
CA LEU A 341 6.79 -26.76 25.67
C LEU A 341 6.85 -25.25 25.75
N THR A 342 7.06 -24.58 24.61
CA THR A 342 7.01 -23.12 24.43
C THR A 342 6.01 -22.79 23.34
N GLY A 343 5.43 -21.59 23.38
CA GLY A 343 4.45 -21.14 22.40
C GLY A 343 3.61 -19.99 22.92
N TRP A 344 2.63 -19.58 22.12
CA TRP A 344 1.73 -18.49 22.45
C TRP A 344 0.31 -18.74 21.93
N ILE A 345 -0.64 -18.10 22.58
CA ILE A 345 -2.04 -18.06 22.18
C ILE A 345 -2.47 -16.59 22.17
N ASN A 346 -3.04 -16.15 21.06
CA ASN A 346 -3.65 -14.82 20.95
C ASN A 346 -5.14 -14.96 20.64
N TYR A 347 -5.93 -14.07 21.23
CA TYR A 347 -7.35 -13.96 20.91
C TYR A 347 -7.74 -12.50 20.79
N THR A 348 -8.39 -12.12 19.70
CA THR A 348 -8.82 -10.76 19.42
C THR A 348 -10.31 -10.70 19.23
N LEU A 349 -10.97 -9.82 19.96
CA LEU A 349 -12.34 -9.40 19.73
C LEU A 349 -12.32 -8.00 19.14
N SER A 350 -12.77 -7.83 17.92
CA SER A 350 -12.76 -6.52 17.27
C SER A 350 -14.00 -6.25 16.43
N LYS A 351 -14.30 -4.97 16.27
CA LYS A 351 -15.32 -4.47 15.35
C LYS A 351 -14.72 -3.32 14.53
N SER A 352 -14.97 -3.35 13.21
CA SER A 352 -14.59 -2.28 12.30
C SER A 352 -15.78 -1.94 11.41
N ASP A 353 -16.20 -0.68 11.45
CA ASP A 353 -17.30 -0.14 10.68
C ASP A 353 -16.77 0.97 9.75
N ARG A 354 -17.36 1.07 8.55
CA ARG A 354 -17.17 2.19 7.64
C ARG A 354 -18.52 2.75 7.24
N GLN A 355 -18.60 4.06 7.07
CA GLN A 355 -19.81 4.76 6.67
C GLN A 355 -19.49 5.70 5.53
N PHE A 356 -20.19 5.53 4.43
CA PHE A 356 -20.15 6.37 3.25
C PHE A 356 -21.49 7.07 3.10
N SER A 357 -21.50 8.32 2.62
CA SER A 357 -22.73 9.06 2.35
C SER A 357 -23.25 8.62 1.00
N THR A 358 -24.24 7.75 0.97
CA THR A 358 -25.06 7.58 -0.22
C THR A 358 -25.89 8.86 -0.36
N ASP A 359 -25.82 9.57 -1.49
CA ASP A 359 -26.58 10.78 -1.74
C ASP A 359 -28.07 10.55 -1.42
N GLY A 360 -28.55 11.19 -0.36
CA GLY A 360 -29.98 11.39 -0.08
C GLY A 360 -30.70 10.40 0.85
N ILE A 361 -30.05 9.43 1.47
CA ILE A 361 -30.69 8.61 2.51
C ILE A 361 -30.05 8.95 3.86
N ASN A 362 -30.64 9.95 4.54
CA ASN A 362 -30.47 10.14 5.97
C ASN A 362 -31.16 8.98 6.69
N ASN A 363 -30.40 8.07 7.27
CA ASN A 363 -30.82 7.20 8.35
C ASN A 363 -30.06 7.53 9.62
#